data_beffac3630c878d80c5f2eca895d41e0
#
_entry.id   beffac3630c878d80c5f2eca895d41e0
#
_cell.length_a   1.000
_cell.length_b   1.000
_cell.length_c   1.000
_cell.angle_alpha   90.00
_cell.angle_beta   90.00
_cell.angle_gamma   90.00
#
_symmetry.space_group_name_H-M   'P 1'
#
loop_
_entity.id
_entity.type
_entity.pdbx_description
1 polymer ?
#
loop_
_entity_poly.entity_id
_entity_poly.type
_entity_poly.pdbx_seq_one_letter_code
_entity_poly.pdbx_strand_id
1 'polypeptide(L)'
;MASPLSPSAWLAENPMQSDEQLYVVMGSASEAKPFAAWQTVAGAKPPQPVWAGTPYAGWNEVMPYVGVVEPGSAFLDWVANTRAVDWGWLAVSSCPQEVVLNHLKGLTQVYLPEDQPVFLRFWDGTQFLPMLQHLGDGAARMLPVFQRYLINGQSLAVSPCPLAATKPSPWWRVPVPLLAHLAQQSPQVLIDNLLQWLQEQRPDLYTAFSPAILQYKVAYFVRRPGIGHAELADYLAAQLS
;
A
#
# COMPACT_ATOMS: atom_id res chain seq x y z
N MET A 1 -2.83 -25.06 0.35
CA MET A 1 -2.93 -23.63 0.71
C MET A 1 -3.96 -23.52 1.81
N ALA A 2 -3.67 -22.81 2.92
CA ALA A 2 -4.66 -22.57 3.97
C ALA A 2 -5.82 -21.73 3.43
N SER A 3 -7.05 -21.99 3.89
CA SER A 3 -8.20 -21.16 3.53
C SER A 3 -8.01 -19.73 4.06
N PRO A 4 -8.48 -18.70 3.33
CA PRO A 4 -8.43 -17.32 3.81
C PRO A 4 -9.13 -17.18 5.15
N LEU A 5 -8.49 -16.50 6.10
CA LEU A 5 -9.04 -16.28 7.44
C LEU A 5 -10.11 -15.18 7.37
N SER A 6 -11.30 -15.43 7.93
CA SER A 6 -12.32 -14.40 8.04
C SER A 6 -12.00 -13.41 9.16
N PRO A 7 -12.51 -12.17 9.14
CA PRO A 7 -12.31 -11.21 10.23
C PRO A 7 -12.75 -11.74 11.59
N SER A 8 -13.90 -12.43 11.67
CA SER A 8 -14.41 -13.02 12.90
C SER A 8 -13.52 -14.13 13.45
N ALA A 9 -13.02 -15.02 12.59
CA ALA A 9 -12.09 -16.07 12.99
C ALA A 9 -10.76 -15.47 13.45
N TRP A 10 -10.23 -14.48 12.74
CA TRP A 10 -9.02 -13.78 13.12
C TRP A 10 -9.10 -13.11 14.50
N LEU A 11 -10.21 -12.42 14.79
CA LEU A 11 -10.46 -11.82 16.11
C LEU A 11 -10.71 -12.85 17.19
N ALA A 12 -11.30 -14.02 16.86
CA ALA A 12 -11.49 -15.11 17.80
C ALA A 12 -10.17 -15.79 18.19
N GLU A 13 -9.25 -15.96 17.24
CA GLU A 13 -7.91 -16.51 17.52
C GLU A 13 -7.06 -15.58 18.38
N ASN A 14 -7.22 -14.27 18.23
CA ASN A 14 -6.47 -13.24 18.95
C ASN A 14 -7.42 -12.14 19.41
N PRO A 15 -8.17 -12.33 20.52
CA PRO A 15 -9.10 -11.34 21.03
C PRO A 15 -8.43 -9.97 21.27
N MET A 16 -9.17 -8.91 21.01
CA MET A 16 -8.70 -7.55 21.28
C MET A 16 -8.67 -7.30 22.80
N GLN A 17 -7.66 -6.54 23.23
CA GLN A 17 -7.59 -6.02 24.59
C GLN A 17 -8.56 -4.84 24.75
N SER A 18 -8.83 -4.46 26.00
CA SER A 18 -9.82 -3.41 26.32
C SER A 18 -9.42 -2.01 25.81
N ASP A 19 -8.14 -1.76 25.58
CA ASP A 19 -7.55 -0.54 25.07
C ASP A 19 -7.27 -0.57 23.55
N GLU A 20 -7.52 -1.72 22.90
CA GLU A 20 -7.33 -1.89 21.47
C GLU A 20 -8.58 -1.53 20.66
N GLN A 21 -8.36 -1.02 19.47
CA GLN A 21 -9.38 -0.73 18.46
C GLN A 21 -9.07 -1.46 17.16
N LEU A 22 -10.14 -1.88 16.47
CA LEU A 22 -10.04 -2.45 15.13
C LEU A 22 -10.13 -1.33 14.11
N TYR A 23 -9.10 -1.20 13.31
CA TYR A 23 -8.98 -0.24 12.23
C TYR A 23 -9.22 -0.89 10.88
N VAL A 24 -9.80 -0.12 9.97
CA VAL A 24 -9.80 -0.40 8.54
C VAL A 24 -9.02 0.70 7.82
N VAL A 25 -8.17 0.29 6.90
CA VAL A 25 -7.56 1.19 5.90
C VAL A 25 -8.02 0.72 4.53
N MET A 26 -8.59 1.62 3.74
CA MET A 26 -9.19 1.28 2.44
C MET A 26 -8.93 2.36 1.40
N GLY A 27 -8.85 1.97 0.12
CA GLY A 27 -8.69 2.88 -1.00
C GLY A 27 -9.99 3.13 -1.75
N SER A 28 -10.20 4.35 -2.26
CA SER A 28 -11.36 4.66 -3.11
C SER A 28 -11.24 4.09 -4.54
N ALA A 29 -10.02 3.79 -4.99
CA ALA A 29 -9.76 3.32 -6.35
C ALA A 29 -10.16 1.86 -6.62
N SER A 30 -10.45 1.05 -5.58
CA SER A 30 -10.85 -0.33 -5.76
C SER A 30 -12.26 -0.43 -6.39
N GLU A 31 -12.39 -1.28 -7.41
CA GLU A 31 -13.70 -1.58 -8.02
C GLU A 31 -14.67 -2.26 -7.05
N ALA A 32 -14.17 -2.86 -5.97
CA ALA A 32 -15.01 -3.43 -4.91
C ALA A 32 -15.76 -2.37 -4.10
N LYS A 33 -15.41 -1.08 -4.26
CA LYS A 33 -16.07 0.08 -3.62
C LYS A 33 -16.21 -0.07 -2.10
N PRO A 34 -15.12 -0.28 -1.35
CA PRO A 34 -15.15 -0.50 0.10
C PRO A 34 -15.78 0.68 0.86
N PHE A 35 -15.60 1.90 0.36
CA PHE A 35 -16.23 3.09 0.94
C PHE A 35 -17.76 3.05 0.83
N ALA A 36 -18.30 2.59 -0.29
CA ALA A 36 -19.74 2.42 -0.45
C ALA A 36 -20.28 1.33 0.48
N ALA A 37 -19.56 0.21 0.64
CA ALA A 37 -19.91 -0.82 1.61
C ALA A 37 -19.90 -0.29 3.05
N TRP A 38 -18.94 0.56 3.41
CA TRP A 38 -18.90 1.23 4.71
C TRP A 38 -20.12 2.10 4.96
N GLN A 39 -20.57 2.87 3.96
CA GLN A 39 -21.72 3.75 4.07
C GLN A 39 -23.05 3.02 4.31
N THR A 40 -23.14 1.73 4.00
CA THR A 40 -24.33 0.91 4.28
C THR A 40 -24.46 0.51 5.76
N VAL A 41 -23.42 0.68 6.57
CA VAL A 41 -23.43 0.31 7.99
C VAL A 41 -24.09 1.38 8.81
N ALA A 42 -25.25 1.06 9.38
CA ALA A 42 -26.00 1.99 10.22
C ALA A 42 -25.18 2.43 11.44
N GLY A 43 -25.10 3.74 11.66
CA GLY A 43 -24.40 4.33 12.81
C GLY A 43 -22.87 4.32 12.73
N ALA A 44 -22.27 3.83 11.65
CA ALA A 44 -20.82 3.88 11.48
C ALA A 44 -20.35 5.35 11.37
N LYS A 45 -19.31 5.68 12.14
CA LYS A 45 -18.67 6.99 11.99
C LYS A 45 -17.99 7.06 10.61
N PRO A 46 -18.08 8.21 9.92
CA PRO A 46 -17.39 8.37 8.65
C PRO A 46 -15.89 8.08 8.78
N PRO A 47 -15.29 7.30 7.88
CA PRO A 47 -13.87 7.11 7.88
C PRO A 47 -13.17 8.40 7.47
N GLN A 48 -11.99 8.65 8.01
CA GLN A 48 -11.25 9.88 7.77
C GLN A 48 -10.39 9.76 6.51
N PRO A 49 -10.44 10.75 5.60
CA PRO A 49 -9.57 10.78 4.44
C PRO A 49 -8.12 11.06 4.89
N VAL A 50 -7.21 10.16 4.54
CA VAL A 50 -5.82 10.24 5.00
C VAL A 50 -5.13 11.51 4.49
N TRP A 51 -5.45 11.96 3.28
CA TRP A 51 -4.81 13.14 2.69
C TRP A 51 -5.52 14.47 3.00
N ALA A 52 -6.51 14.47 3.91
CA ALA A 52 -7.12 15.73 4.36
C ALA A 52 -6.06 16.68 4.94
N GLY A 53 -6.09 17.94 4.49
CA GLY A 53 -5.12 18.97 4.88
C GLY A 53 -3.72 18.81 4.26
N THR A 54 -3.58 17.99 3.24
CA THR A 54 -2.36 17.86 2.42
C THR A 54 -2.59 18.44 1.00
N PRO A 55 -1.55 18.67 0.19
CA PRO A 55 -1.71 19.06 -1.21
C PRO A 55 -2.56 18.09 -2.04
N TYR A 56 -2.74 16.86 -1.59
CA TYR A 56 -3.48 15.78 -2.27
C TYR A 56 -4.96 15.68 -1.82
N ALA A 57 -5.44 16.60 -1.00
CA ALA A 57 -6.80 16.56 -0.45
C ALA A 57 -7.91 16.51 -1.52
N GLY A 58 -7.64 17.02 -2.72
CA GLY A 58 -8.57 17.00 -3.85
C GLY A 58 -8.57 15.71 -4.69
N TRP A 59 -7.70 14.73 -4.39
CA TRP A 59 -7.56 13.49 -5.17
C TRP A 59 -8.57 12.42 -4.72
N ASN A 60 -9.86 12.74 -4.82
CA ASN A 60 -10.94 11.91 -4.27
C ASN A 60 -11.04 10.52 -4.89
N GLU A 61 -10.68 10.37 -6.16
CA GLU A 61 -10.74 9.08 -6.88
C GLU A 61 -9.74 8.04 -6.36
N VAL A 62 -8.65 8.50 -5.76
CA VAL A 62 -7.58 7.64 -5.24
C VAL A 62 -7.33 7.84 -3.74
N MET A 63 -8.25 8.54 -3.05
CA MET A 63 -8.14 8.86 -1.64
C MET A 63 -8.11 7.62 -0.77
N PRO A 64 -7.08 7.44 0.09
CA PRO A 64 -7.13 6.44 1.14
C PRO A 64 -7.93 6.97 2.35
N TYR A 65 -8.62 6.04 3.00
CA TYR A 65 -9.42 6.32 4.20
C TYR A 65 -9.00 5.41 5.34
N VAL A 66 -9.12 5.93 6.58
CA VAL A 66 -8.95 5.16 7.80
C VAL A 66 -10.18 5.32 8.69
N GLY A 67 -10.69 4.21 9.21
CA GLY A 67 -11.84 4.19 10.11
C GLY A 67 -11.66 3.19 11.25
N VAL A 68 -12.41 3.39 12.33
CA VAL A 68 -12.57 2.42 13.40
C VAL A 68 -13.83 1.62 13.13
N VAL A 69 -13.73 0.29 13.14
CA VAL A 69 -14.85 -0.61 12.89
C VAL A 69 -15.14 -1.43 14.14
N GLU A 70 -16.41 -1.53 14.52
CA GLU A 70 -16.83 -2.35 15.64
C GLU A 70 -16.73 -3.85 15.29
N PRO A 71 -16.25 -4.71 16.20
CA PRO A 71 -16.36 -6.15 16.07
C PRO A 71 -17.84 -6.56 15.85
N GLY A 72 -18.12 -7.38 14.82
CA GLY A 72 -19.50 -7.76 14.46
C GLY A 72 -20.22 -6.76 13.55
N SER A 73 -19.55 -5.70 13.10
CA SER A 73 -20.10 -4.79 12.11
C SER A 73 -20.38 -5.49 10.77
N ALA A 74 -21.49 -5.13 10.10
CA ALA A 74 -21.82 -5.62 8.75
C ALA A 74 -20.72 -5.33 7.71
N PHE A 75 -19.85 -4.35 7.95
CA PHE A 75 -18.66 -4.15 7.14
C PHE A 75 -17.70 -5.34 7.19
N LEU A 76 -17.55 -5.97 8.35
CA LEU A 76 -16.70 -7.17 8.48
C LEU A 76 -17.30 -8.39 7.75
N ASP A 77 -18.63 -8.46 7.63
CA ASP A 77 -19.29 -9.47 6.80
C ASP A 77 -19.03 -9.21 5.32
N TRP A 78 -19.02 -7.94 4.90
CA TRP A 78 -18.60 -7.57 3.55
C TRP A 78 -17.14 -7.96 3.29
N VAL A 79 -16.22 -7.68 4.23
CA VAL A 79 -14.80 -8.08 4.14
C VAL A 79 -14.67 -9.60 4.03
N ALA A 80 -15.46 -10.37 4.78
CA ALA A 80 -15.43 -11.84 4.73
C ALA A 80 -15.89 -12.40 3.37
N ASN A 81 -16.76 -11.69 2.66
CA ASN A 81 -17.37 -12.14 1.41
C ASN A 81 -16.74 -11.55 0.13
N THR A 82 -15.98 -10.44 0.24
CA THR A 82 -15.33 -9.86 -0.92
C THR A 82 -14.19 -10.75 -1.42
N ARG A 83 -14.05 -10.83 -2.76
CA ARG A 83 -12.92 -11.49 -3.42
C ARG A 83 -11.85 -10.49 -3.88
N ALA A 84 -12.12 -9.20 -3.74
CA ALA A 84 -11.16 -8.17 -4.08
C ALA A 84 -9.97 -8.21 -3.12
N VAL A 85 -8.78 -8.04 -3.63
CA VAL A 85 -7.51 -8.07 -2.87
C VAL A 85 -6.86 -6.69 -2.74
N ASP A 86 -7.41 -5.70 -3.45
CA ASP A 86 -6.95 -4.30 -3.52
C ASP A 86 -7.80 -3.32 -2.69
N TRP A 87 -8.88 -3.80 -2.04
CA TRP A 87 -9.85 -2.96 -1.34
C TRP A 87 -9.28 -2.27 -0.09
N GLY A 88 -8.30 -2.91 0.58
CA GLY A 88 -7.74 -2.43 1.84
C GLY A 88 -7.32 -3.57 2.76
N TRP A 89 -7.33 -3.29 4.06
CA TRP A 89 -6.95 -4.24 5.11
C TRP A 89 -7.50 -3.82 6.47
N LEU A 90 -7.45 -4.77 7.42
CA LEU A 90 -7.79 -4.57 8.82
C LEU A 90 -6.53 -4.62 9.68
N ALA A 91 -6.51 -3.85 10.77
CA ALA A 91 -5.45 -3.93 11.76
C ALA A 91 -5.94 -3.58 13.17
N VAL A 92 -5.23 -4.04 14.19
CA VAL A 92 -5.50 -3.74 15.58
C VAL A 92 -4.42 -2.81 16.13
N SER A 93 -4.86 -1.80 16.88
CA SER A 93 -4.01 -0.78 17.50
C SER A 93 -4.58 -0.32 18.82
N SER A 94 -3.71 -0.05 19.80
CA SER A 94 -4.04 0.70 21.01
C SER A 94 -3.88 2.22 20.87
N CYS A 95 -3.43 2.70 19.69
CA CYS A 95 -3.30 4.13 19.43
C CYS A 95 -4.63 4.77 19.09
N PRO A 96 -4.89 6.02 19.53
CA PRO A 96 -6.05 6.82 19.07
C PRO A 96 -6.02 7.03 17.55
N GLN A 97 -7.21 7.17 16.95
CA GLN A 97 -7.37 7.32 15.50
C GLN A 97 -6.56 8.49 14.91
N GLU A 98 -6.44 9.61 15.64
CA GLU A 98 -5.64 10.73 15.18
C GLU A 98 -4.16 10.38 15.04
N VAL A 99 -3.61 9.60 15.97
CA VAL A 99 -2.22 9.14 15.93
C VAL A 99 -2.02 8.20 14.73
N VAL A 100 -2.94 7.26 14.53
CA VAL A 100 -2.92 6.35 13.37
C VAL A 100 -2.98 7.15 12.07
N LEU A 101 -3.93 8.09 11.95
CA LEU A 101 -4.09 8.94 10.77
C LEU A 101 -2.80 9.73 10.45
N ASN A 102 -2.14 10.30 11.47
CA ASN A 102 -0.93 11.08 11.28
C ASN A 102 0.25 10.22 10.81
N HIS A 103 0.37 8.98 11.31
CA HIS A 103 1.38 8.04 10.82
C HIS A 103 1.12 7.64 9.36
N LEU A 104 -0.13 7.35 8.99
CA LEU A 104 -0.50 7.06 7.60
C LEU A 104 -0.25 8.25 6.66
N LYS A 105 -0.54 9.48 7.11
CA LYS A 105 -0.16 10.71 6.37
C LYS A 105 1.34 10.78 6.12
N GLY A 106 2.15 10.46 7.12
CA GLY A 106 3.60 10.42 7.01
C GLY A 106 4.12 9.43 5.97
N LEU A 107 3.34 8.42 5.61
CA LEU A 107 3.67 7.41 4.60
C LEU A 107 3.05 7.70 3.22
N THR A 108 2.43 8.85 3.00
CA THR A 108 1.84 9.22 1.69
C THR A 108 2.86 9.10 0.57
N GLN A 109 4.07 9.63 0.80
CA GLN A 109 5.22 9.45 -0.07
C GLN A 109 6.38 8.85 0.71
N VAL A 110 7.22 8.12 0.01
CA VAL A 110 8.44 7.49 0.53
C VAL A 110 9.57 7.74 -0.45
N TYR A 111 10.82 7.66 0.02
CA TYR A 111 11.98 7.76 -0.85
C TYR A 111 12.37 6.41 -1.42
N LEU A 112 12.58 6.34 -2.72
CA LEU A 112 13.39 5.30 -3.35
C LEU A 112 14.88 5.49 -2.97
N PRO A 113 15.74 4.49 -3.21
CA PRO A 113 17.17 4.59 -2.87
C PRO A 113 17.90 5.83 -3.44
N GLU A 114 17.47 6.30 -4.62
CA GLU A 114 18.05 7.46 -5.33
C GLU A 114 17.44 8.80 -4.89
N ASP A 115 16.85 8.88 -3.70
CA ASP A 115 16.19 10.07 -3.15
C ASP A 115 14.96 10.55 -3.94
N GLN A 116 14.43 9.71 -4.84
CA GLN A 116 13.21 10.02 -5.57
C GLN A 116 11.97 9.77 -4.69
N PRO A 117 11.11 10.78 -4.45
CA PRO A 117 9.86 10.59 -3.74
C PRO A 117 8.83 9.90 -4.65
N VAL A 118 8.17 8.87 -4.13
CA VAL A 118 7.09 8.14 -4.80
C VAL A 118 5.92 7.94 -3.85
N PHE A 119 4.70 7.85 -4.39
CA PHE A 119 3.53 7.51 -3.58
C PHE A 119 3.59 6.06 -3.12
N LEU A 120 3.37 5.84 -1.82
CA LEU A 120 3.23 4.51 -1.25
C LEU A 120 1.75 4.12 -1.21
N ARG A 121 1.37 3.09 -1.97
CA ARG A 121 -0.01 2.58 -2.00
C ARG A 121 -0.28 1.65 -0.80
N PHE A 122 -0.04 2.15 0.43
CA PHE A 122 -0.21 1.38 1.67
C PHE A 122 -1.65 0.88 1.89
N TRP A 123 -2.64 1.53 1.26
CA TRP A 123 -4.05 1.14 1.36
C TRP A 123 -4.42 -0.05 0.47
N ASP A 124 -3.59 -0.42 -0.49
CA ASP A 124 -3.82 -1.52 -1.41
C ASP A 124 -3.25 -2.82 -0.84
N GLY A 125 -4.13 -3.75 -0.43
CA GLY A 125 -3.71 -5.02 0.17
C GLY A 125 -2.82 -5.87 -0.73
N THR A 126 -2.94 -5.72 -2.06
CA THR A 126 -2.09 -6.43 -3.03
C THR A 126 -0.63 -5.99 -2.94
N GLN A 127 -0.40 -4.70 -2.69
CA GLN A 127 0.93 -4.11 -2.59
C GLN A 127 1.47 -4.19 -1.16
N PHE A 128 0.59 -3.94 -0.18
CA PHE A 128 1.00 -3.78 1.21
C PHE A 128 1.35 -5.10 1.90
N LEU A 129 0.61 -6.17 1.63
CA LEU A 129 0.85 -7.49 2.23
C LEU A 129 2.27 -8.02 1.94
N PRO A 130 2.73 -8.15 0.67
CA PRO A 130 4.07 -8.65 0.38
C PRO A 130 5.17 -7.72 0.94
N MET A 131 4.92 -6.42 1.02
CA MET A 131 5.85 -5.48 1.63
C MET A 131 6.01 -5.75 3.13
N LEU A 132 4.91 -5.91 3.89
CA LEU A 132 4.96 -6.22 5.32
C LEU A 132 5.59 -7.59 5.57
N GLN A 133 5.27 -8.60 4.76
CA GLN A 133 5.86 -9.93 4.87
C GLN A 133 7.38 -9.91 4.69
N HIS A 134 7.88 -9.15 3.71
CA HIS A 134 9.32 -9.02 3.48
C HIS A 134 10.02 -8.23 4.58
N LEU A 135 9.38 -7.16 5.09
CA LEU A 135 9.94 -6.35 6.17
C LEU A 135 9.99 -7.09 7.51
N GLY A 136 9.10 -8.05 7.75
CA GLY A 136 8.97 -8.73 9.03
C GLY A 136 8.89 -7.73 10.19
N ASP A 137 9.72 -7.87 11.23
CA ASP A 137 9.78 -6.93 12.35
C ASP A 137 10.16 -5.50 11.95
N GLY A 138 10.77 -5.31 10.78
CA GLY A 138 11.05 -3.99 10.21
C GLY A 138 9.78 -3.19 9.91
N ALA A 139 8.65 -3.85 9.69
CA ALA A 139 7.36 -3.21 9.46
C ALA A 139 6.91 -2.35 10.65
N ALA A 140 7.20 -2.77 11.89
CA ALA A 140 6.90 -2.00 13.08
C ALA A 140 7.65 -0.65 13.14
N ARG A 141 8.84 -0.56 12.55
CA ARG A 141 9.58 0.73 12.48
C ARG A 141 9.01 1.67 11.43
N MET A 142 8.41 1.12 10.37
CA MET A 142 7.73 1.91 9.34
C MET A 142 6.36 2.39 9.84
N LEU A 143 5.59 1.51 10.48
CA LEU A 143 4.23 1.80 10.94
C LEU A 143 4.01 1.26 12.37
N PRO A 144 4.58 1.94 13.40
CA PRO A 144 4.60 1.46 14.78
C PRO A 144 3.23 1.49 15.48
N VAL A 145 2.22 2.05 14.83
CA VAL A 145 0.86 2.19 15.36
C VAL A 145 0.05 0.89 15.32
N PHE A 146 0.48 -0.12 14.55
CA PHE A 146 -0.24 -1.39 14.42
C PHE A 146 0.66 -2.57 14.80
N GLN A 147 0.07 -3.56 15.43
CA GLN A 147 0.79 -4.78 15.84
C GLN A 147 0.25 -6.04 15.14
N ARG A 148 -1.01 -6.02 14.72
CA ARG A 148 -1.66 -7.16 14.07
C ARG A 148 -2.45 -6.69 12.86
N TYR A 149 -2.33 -7.45 11.76
CA TYR A 149 -2.97 -7.14 10.50
C TYR A 149 -3.75 -8.35 9.99
N LEU A 150 -4.87 -8.11 9.33
CA LEU A 150 -5.54 -9.06 8.45
C LEU A 150 -5.63 -8.46 7.06
N ILE A 151 -4.88 -9.01 6.12
CA ILE A 151 -4.78 -8.53 4.74
C ILE A 151 -5.05 -9.71 3.80
N ASN A 152 -6.07 -9.61 2.97
CA ASN A 152 -6.42 -10.65 2.00
C ASN A 152 -6.57 -12.05 2.65
N GLY A 153 -7.17 -12.11 3.84
CA GLY A 153 -7.35 -13.34 4.61
C GLY A 153 -6.07 -13.92 5.21
N GLN A 154 -4.96 -13.17 5.20
CA GLN A 154 -3.71 -13.56 5.85
C GLN A 154 -3.48 -12.73 7.11
N SER A 155 -3.28 -13.42 8.24
CA SER A 155 -2.90 -12.80 9.50
C SER A 155 -1.41 -12.52 9.53
N LEU A 156 -1.04 -11.33 9.99
CA LEU A 156 0.33 -10.89 10.19
C LEU A 156 0.43 -10.21 11.55
N ALA A 157 1.43 -10.60 12.32
CA ALA A 157 1.77 -9.92 13.57
C ALA A 157 3.20 -9.40 13.48
N VAL A 158 3.44 -8.23 14.05
CA VAL A 158 4.77 -7.62 14.14
C VAL A 158 5.10 -7.35 15.61
N SER A 159 6.38 -7.43 15.94
CA SER A 159 6.84 -7.13 17.30
C SER A 159 6.53 -5.68 17.66
N PRO A 160 6.03 -5.39 18.88
CA PRO A 160 5.79 -4.03 19.30
C PRO A 160 7.05 -3.16 19.17
N CYS A 161 6.90 -1.97 18.62
CA CYS A 161 7.95 -0.97 18.52
C CYS A 161 7.53 0.27 19.31
N PRO A 162 8.45 0.94 20.03
CA PRO A 162 8.12 2.22 20.67
C PRO A 162 7.53 3.20 19.65
N LEU A 163 6.42 3.83 20.03
CA LEU A 163 5.77 4.83 19.20
C LEU A 163 6.71 6.02 19.02
N ALA A 164 7.23 6.19 17.82
CA ALA A 164 8.01 7.35 17.47
C ALA A 164 7.09 8.54 17.12
N ALA A 165 7.60 9.76 17.27
CA ALA A 165 6.90 10.95 16.78
C ALA A 165 6.63 10.82 15.27
N THR A 166 5.44 11.28 14.85
CA THR A 166 5.09 11.35 13.43
C THR A 166 6.07 12.24 12.67
N LYS A 167 6.47 11.81 11.49
CA LYS A 167 7.37 12.54 10.62
C LYS A 167 6.63 13.05 9.38
N PRO A 168 6.94 14.24 8.88
CA PRO A 168 6.35 14.73 7.62
C PRO A 168 6.78 13.84 6.45
N SER A 169 5.85 13.61 5.52
CA SER A 169 6.11 12.87 4.27
C SER A 169 6.96 13.72 3.31
N PRO A 170 7.92 13.11 2.59
CA PRO A 170 8.42 11.74 2.72
C PRO A 170 9.51 11.62 3.80
N TRP A 171 9.51 10.57 4.56
CA TRP A 171 10.56 10.34 5.58
C TRP A 171 11.15 8.93 5.53
N TRP A 172 10.36 7.95 5.07
CA TRP A 172 10.80 6.56 5.02
C TRP A 172 11.47 6.26 3.69
N ARG A 173 12.63 5.59 3.77
CA ARG A 173 13.36 5.15 2.60
C ARG A 173 13.12 3.66 2.38
N VAL A 174 12.66 3.32 1.17
CA VAL A 174 12.41 1.92 0.78
C VAL A 174 13.73 1.16 0.74
N PRO A 175 13.90 0.07 1.51
CA PRO A 175 15.12 -0.73 1.44
C PRO A 175 15.32 -1.38 0.06
N VAL A 176 16.56 -1.37 -0.44
CA VAL A 176 16.90 -2.01 -1.75
C VAL A 176 16.45 -3.46 -1.84
N PRO A 177 16.63 -4.32 -0.80
CA PRO A 177 16.15 -5.70 -0.85
C PRO A 177 14.62 -5.80 -0.99
N LEU A 178 13.87 -4.88 -0.38
CA LEU A 178 12.40 -4.84 -0.51
C LEU A 178 12.00 -4.52 -1.95
N LEU A 179 12.64 -3.52 -2.58
CA LEU A 179 12.36 -3.19 -3.99
C LEU A 179 12.61 -4.38 -4.92
N ALA A 180 13.75 -5.06 -4.74
CA ALA A 180 14.07 -6.24 -5.52
C ALA A 180 13.02 -7.36 -5.34
N HIS A 181 12.53 -7.56 -4.11
CA HIS A 181 11.50 -8.53 -3.80
C HIS A 181 10.16 -8.18 -4.47
N LEU A 182 9.71 -6.93 -4.34
CA LEU A 182 8.45 -6.46 -4.94
C LEU A 182 8.50 -6.52 -6.48
N ALA A 183 9.63 -6.17 -7.09
CA ALA A 183 9.84 -6.29 -8.53
C ALA A 183 9.71 -7.74 -9.03
N GLN A 184 10.16 -8.70 -8.24
CA GLN A 184 10.02 -10.12 -8.58
C GLN A 184 8.57 -10.61 -8.47
N GLN A 185 7.80 -10.09 -7.50
CA GLN A 185 6.41 -10.51 -7.28
C GLN A 185 5.40 -9.81 -8.19
N SER A 186 5.64 -8.57 -8.54
CA SER A 186 4.74 -7.75 -9.37
C SER A 186 5.49 -6.98 -10.44
N PRO A 187 6.10 -7.66 -11.43
CA PRO A 187 6.85 -7.00 -12.48
C PRO A 187 6.00 -5.98 -13.26
N GLN A 188 4.69 -6.22 -13.38
CA GLN A 188 3.81 -5.36 -14.17
C GLN A 188 3.69 -3.95 -13.59
N VAL A 189 3.56 -3.81 -12.27
CA VAL A 189 3.50 -2.48 -11.60
C VAL A 189 4.78 -1.69 -11.86
N LEU A 190 5.93 -2.34 -11.81
CA LEU A 190 7.20 -1.69 -12.11
C LEU A 190 7.31 -1.30 -13.58
N ILE A 191 6.85 -2.17 -14.49
CA ILE A 191 6.78 -1.90 -15.93
C ILE A 191 5.93 -0.66 -16.19
N ASP A 192 4.72 -0.60 -15.61
CA ASP A 192 3.78 0.50 -15.82
C ASP A 192 4.36 1.83 -15.29
N ASN A 193 4.99 1.82 -14.11
CA ASN A 193 5.66 2.98 -13.54
C ASN A 193 6.83 3.47 -14.42
N LEU A 194 7.63 2.56 -14.95
CA LEU A 194 8.74 2.91 -15.85
C LEU A 194 8.25 3.44 -17.20
N LEU A 195 7.16 2.90 -17.73
CA LEU A 195 6.53 3.41 -18.96
C LEU A 195 5.97 4.82 -18.74
N GLN A 196 5.33 5.07 -17.60
CA GLN A 196 4.85 6.40 -17.23
C GLN A 196 6.01 7.38 -17.08
N TRP A 197 7.08 7.00 -16.38
CA TRP A 197 8.28 7.83 -16.26
C TRP A 197 8.91 8.15 -17.61
N LEU A 198 9.01 7.18 -18.53
CA LEU A 198 9.49 7.44 -19.89
C LEU A 198 8.60 8.44 -20.61
N GLN A 199 7.28 8.32 -20.51
CA GLN A 199 6.34 9.24 -21.13
C GLN A 199 6.51 10.68 -20.62
N GLU A 200 6.75 10.85 -19.32
CA GLU A 200 6.84 12.15 -18.64
C GLU A 200 8.23 12.80 -18.78
N GLN A 201 9.30 12.03 -18.62
CA GLN A 201 10.66 12.51 -18.46
C GLN A 201 11.55 12.28 -19.69
N ARG A 202 11.21 11.29 -20.52
CA ARG A 202 11.97 10.91 -21.71
C ARG A 202 11.04 10.61 -22.90
N PRO A 203 10.22 11.59 -23.32
CA PRO A 203 9.30 11.41 -24.45
C PRO A 203 10.03 11.06 -25.76
N ASP A 204 11.29 11.44 -25.91
CA ASP A 204 12.17 11.04 -26.99
C ASP A 204 12.31 9.52 -27.11
N LEU A 205 12.57 8.83 -25.99
CA LEU A 205 12.68 7.38 -25.95
C LEU A 205 11.31 6.69 -25.98
N TYR A 206 10.29 7.31 -25.34
CA TYR A 206 8.95 6.76 -25.31
C TYR A 206 8.33 6.65 -26.71
N THR A 207 8.53 7.64 -27.56
CA THR A 207 7.99 7.69 -28.93
C THR A 207 8.87 7.00 -29.98
N ALA A 208 10.13 6.68 -29.63
CA ALA A 208 11.07 6.02 -30.54
C ALA A 208 10.68 4.57 -30.87
N PHE A 209 9.84 3.95 -30.04
CA PHE A 209 9.38 2.57 -30.22
C PHE A 209 7.85 2.51 -30.29
N SER A 210 7.31 1.50 -30.99
CA SER A 210 5.87 1.24 -30.88
C SER A 210 5.52 0.80 -29.44
N PRO A 211 4.28 1.09 -28.97
CA PRO A 211 3.89 0.77 -27.57
C PRO A 211 4.17 -0.67 -27.15
N ALA A 212 3.86 -1.63 -28.03
CA ALA A 212 4.09 -3.05 -27.75
C ALA A 212 5.59 -3.41 -27.62
N ILE A 213 6.41 -2.82 -28.48
CA ILE A 213 7.88 -3.03 -28.46
C ILE A 213 8.46 -2.38 -27.20
N LEU A 214 8.04 -1.16 -26.88
CA LEU A 214 8.52 -0.46 -25.68
C LEU A 214 8.17 -1.25 -24.42
N GLN A 215 6.90 -1.69 -24.28
CA GLN A 215 6.46 -2.50 -23.16
C GLN A 215 7.28 -3.80 -23.04
N TYR A 216 7.53 -4.48 -24.15
CA TYR A 216 8.37 -5.69 -24.15
C TYR A 216 9.81 -5.39 -23.70
N LYS A 217 10.42 -4.31 -24.17
CA LYS A 217 11.78 -3.89 -23.81
C LYS A 217 11.88 -3.53 -22.32
N VAL A 218 10.92 -2.78 -21.81
CA VAL A 218 10.85 -2.44 -20.37
C VAL A 218 10.64 -3.70 -19.53
N ALA A 219 9.73 -4.60 -19.93
CA ALA A 219 9.52 -5.88 -19.26
C ALA A 219 10.78 -6.77 -19.25
N TYR A 220 11.57 -6.75 -20.31
CA TYR A 220 12.84 -7.44 -20.36
C TYR A 220 13.90 -6.79 -19.46
N PHE A 221 13.95 -5.46 -19.43
CA PHE A 221 14.86 -4.71 -18.56
C PHE A 221 14.62 -4.97 -17.09
N VAL A 222 13.35 -4.98 -16.64
CA VAL A 222 12.94 -5.22 -15.25
C VAL A 222 13.41 -6.58 -14.70
N ARG A 223 13.72 -7.55 -15.56
CA ARG A 223 14.25 -8.86 -15.14
C ARG A 223 15.74 -8.86 -14.83
N ARG A 224 16.45 -7.75 -15.05
CA ARG A 224 17.89 -7.61 -14.81
C ARG A 224 18.17 -7.09 -13.39
N PRO A 225 19.32 -7.42 -12.78
CA PRO A 225 19.78 -6.76 -11.57
C PRO A 225 20.17 -5.29 -11.87
N GLY A 226 19.91 -4.38 -10.93
CA GLY A 226 20.24 -2.95 -11.08
C GLY A 226 19.19 -2.21 -11.90
N ILE A 227 18.02 -1.99 -11.32
CA ILE A 227 16.87 -1.35 -11.98
C ILE A 227 16.85 0.11 -11.55
N GLY A 228 17.28 1.02 -12.43
CA GLY A 228 17.18 2.47 -12.26
C GLY A 228 16.65 3.15 -13.52
N HIS A 229 16.17 4.38 -13.37
CA HIS A 229 15.64 5.17 -14.49
C HIS A 229 16.73 5.53 -15.50
N ALA A 230 17.94 5.87 -15.01
CA ALA A 230 19.08 6.19 -15.85
C ALA A 230 19.52 4.98 -16.69
N GLU A 231 19.66 3.81 -16.06
CA GLU A 231 20.05 2.57 -16.71
C GLU A 231 19.02 2.11 -17.75
N LEU A 232 17.71 2.35 -17.50
CA LEU A 232 16.66 2.10 -18.50
C LEU A 232 16.81 3.02 -19.70
N ALA A 233 17.06 4.32 -19.48
CA ALA A 233 17.26 5.28 -20.54
C ALA A 233 18.47 4.91 -21.41
N ASP A 234 19.60 4.57 -20.80
CA ASP A 234 20.81 4.14 -21.49
C ASP A 234 20.58 2.84 -22.26
N TYR A 235 19.88 1.87 -21.66
CA TYR A 235 19.52 0.63 -22.33
C TYR A 235 18.66 0.85 -23.57
N LEU A 236 17.67 1.75 -23.52
CA LEU A 236 16.81 2.05 -24.67
C LEU A 236 17.55 2.86 -25.72
N ALA A 237 18.35 3.85 -25.32
CA ALA A 237 19.15 4.66 -26.23
C ALA A 237 20.16 3.84 -27.04
N ALA A 238 20.81 2.86 -26.38
CA ALA A 238 21.75 1.94 -27.04
C ALA A 238 21.09 1.03 -28.10
N GLN A 239 19.77 0.96 -28.16
CA GLN A 239 19.04 0.15 -29.15
C GLN A 239 18.50 1.00 -30.32
N LEU A 240 18.74 2.31 -30.30
CA LEU A 240 18.42 3.23 -31.39
C LEU A 240 19.65 3.56 -32.25
N SER A 241 20.84 3.22 -31.70
CA SER A 241 22.13 3.34 -32.43
C SER A 241 22.40 2.07 -33.24
#